data_a98297c71667dec19ee026b623777bf2
#
_entry.id   a98297c71667dec19ee026b623777bf2
#
_cell.length_a   1.000
_cell.length_b   1.000
_cell.length_c   1.000
_cell.angle_alpha   90.00
_cell.angle_beta   90.00
_cell.angle_gamma   90.00
#
_symmetry.space_group_name_H-M   'P 1'
#
loop_
_entity.id
_entity.type
_entity.pdbx_description
1 polymer ?
#
loop_
_entity_poly.entity_id
_entity_poly.type
_entity_poly.pdbx_seq_one_letter_code
_entity_poly.pdbx_strand_id
1 'polypeptide(L)'
;MVFMNWKTGVLIAIGLLIGGLLIGWQLSPRIDEVQPLEGGIQGRQPISIYFNRAMDPKSIEEHLELTPPYDVEISWDPEYKLMTFTPVNIWPSGETVIISLSRGVRSKLRIPFWQEFTFSWPVNPTSLVYLWPADGKSNLYKVNPDSGESQQLTNHPGGVLDYSITHDNDQIYYSIAEGSGTSKIMSIDLQSLEKSLIIDCSETLCALPQLSADGERLAYEAITREPGALPGIRIFNLRDQSELDLGVPDEYLENPLWSPAGWLAFYNQTTKGYQFWNPVNDTTRFLPNETGGYGSWSADGRYFLTSEILFVGDTLAPRHLQLYDLVEETTQDLSVGNFLEDLNPSFSTSGLAFAFSRKSLSPQDWTPGRQLWVMDLETGESTSLTDEVDYQHTSFAWHPDGEQMAYVRYNQAMLSEAPEIWLVNTTSGEALRLIINGFAPGWIP
;
A
#
# COMPACT_ATOMS: atom_id res chain seq x y z
N MET A 1 -58.86 -3.69 56.08
CA MET A 1 -58.52 -4.53 54.94
C MET A 1 -59.03 -3.83 53.69
N VAL A 2 -58.20 -3.16 52.96
CA VAL A 2 -58.57 -2.46 51.71
C VAL A 2 -58.61 -3.51 50.61
N PHE A 3 -59.81 -3.88 50.15
CA PHE A 3 -59.96 -4.74 48.98
C PHE A 3 -59.52 -3.96 47.71
N MET A 4 -58.33 -4.23 47.23
CA MET A 4 -57.87 -3.70 45.94
C MET A 4 -58.77 -4.29 44.85
N ASN A 5 -59.43 -3.39 44.10
CA ASN A 5 -60.40 -3.79 43.08
C ASN A 5 -59.59 -4.52 41.95
N TRP A 6 -60.07 -5.70 41.49
CA TRP A 6 -59.39 -6.52 40.48
C TRP A 6 -58.94 -5.69 39.25
N LYS A 7 -59.81 -4.79 38.80
CA LYS A 7 -59.47 -3.89 37.67
C LYS A 7 -58.27 -3.04 37.95
N THR A 8 -58.03 -2.57 39.17
CA THR A 8 -56.91 -1.78 39.59
C THR A 8 -55.61 -2.64 39.62
N GLY A 9 -55.74 -3.88 40.08
CA GLY A 9 -54.59 -4.85 40.08
C GLY A 9 -54.16 -5.22 38.67
N VAL A 10 -55.10 -5.43 37.75
CA VAL A 10 -54.82 -5.70 36.33
C VAL A 10 -54.17 -4.49 35.65
N LEU A 11 -54.61 -3.27 35.90
CA LEU A 11 -54.00 -2.07 35.33
C LEU A 11 -52.59 -1.82 35.85
N ILE A 12 -52.30 -2.08 37.11
CA ILE A 12 -50.95 -2.00 37.68
C ILE A 12 -50.03 -3.07 37.05
N ALA A 13 -50.52 -4.30 36.88
CA ALA A 13 -49.75 -5.38 36.25
C ALA A 13 -49.41 -5.07 34.78
N ILE A 14 -50.41 -4.54 34.02
CA ILE A 14 -50.16 -4.10 32.64
C ILE A 14 -49.18 -2.91 32.60
N GLY A 15 -49.29 -1.94 33.51
CA GLY A 15 -48.36 -0.82 33.59
C GLY A 15 -46.94 -1.25 33.92
N LEU A 16 -46.76 -2.22 34.83
CA LEU A 16 -45.44 -2.81 35.14
C LEU A 16 -44.88 -3.62 33.98
N LEU A 17 -45.72 -4.33 33.23
CA LEU A 17 -45.33 -5.10 32.07
C LEU A 17 -44.89 -4.18 30.92
N ILE A 18 -45.63 -3.12 30.63
CA ILE A 18 -45.27 -2.09 29.63
C ILE A 18 -44.02 -1.34 30.07
N GLY A 19 -43.93 -0.95 31.35
CA GLY A 19 -42.72 -0.31 31.90
C GLY A 19 -41.52 -1.22 31.81
N GLY A 20 -41.65 -2.50 32.12
CA GLY A 20 -40.59 -3.50 31.98
C GLY A 20 -40.15 -3.70 30.53
N LEU A 21 -41.10 -3.73 29.58
CA LEU A 21 -40.80 -3.83 28.15
C LEU A 21 -40.08 -2.57 27.61
N LEU A 22 -40.49 -1.39 28.02
CA LEU A 22 -39.85 -0.12 27.64
C LEU A 22 -38.43 -0.02 28.20
N ILE A 23 -38.23 -0.41 29.45
CA ILE A 23 -36.91 -0.46 30.07
C ILE A 23 -36.03 -1.51 29.37
N GLY A 24 -36.60 -2.69 29.10
CA GLY A 24 -35.92 -3.76 28.36
C GLY A 24 -35.48 -3.28 26.95
N TRP A 25 -36.36 -2.57 26.26
CA TRP A 25 -36.05 -2.02 24.94
C TRP A 25 -34.98 -0.93 24.99
N GLN A 26 -35.01 -0.03 25.99
CA GLN A 26 -33.93 0.97 26.20
C GLN A 26 -32.60 0.33 26.60
N LEU A 27 -32.64 -0.78 27.30
CA LEU A 27 -31.44 -1.51 27.72
C LEU A 27 -30.94 -2.49 26.67
N SER A 28 -31.67 -2.78 25.59
CA SER A 28 -31.25 -3.68 24.53
C SER A 28 -30.02 -3.13 23.80
N PRO A 29 -29.00 -3.96 23.47
CA PRO A 29 -27.94 -3.57 22.57
C PRO A 29 -28.50 -3.17 21.20
N ARG A 30 -27.87 -2.21 20.56
CA ARG A 30 -28.16 -1.75 19.20
C ARG A 30 -26.89 -1.44 18.48
N ILE A 31 -26.93 -1.54 17.18
CA ILE A 31 -25.88 -1.01 16.31
C ILE A 31 -26.25 0.44 16.04
N ASP A 32 -25.35 1.35 16.39
CA ASP A 32 -25.54 2.78 16.20
C ASP A 32 -25.06 3.22 14.82
N GLU A 33 -23.94 2.63 14.36
CA GLU A 33 -23.31 2.99 13.10
C GLU A 33 -22.52 1.81 12.54
N VAL A 34 -22.38 1.78 11.21
CA VAL A 34 -21.51 0.84 10.50
C VAL A 34 -20.70 1.63 9.48
N GLN A 35 -19.42 1.36 9.38
CA GLN A 35 -18.53 2.01 8.43
C GLN A 35 -17.84 0.96 7.55
N PRO A 36 -17.71 1.23 6.23
CA PRO A 36 -18.26 2.38 5.51
C PRO A 36 -19.79 2.34 5.44
N LEU A 37 -20.41 3.52 5.52
CA LEU A 37 -21.88 3.65 5.54
C LEU A 37 -22.49 3.45 4.15
N GLU A 38 -21.85 3.97 3.13
CA GLU A 38 -22.26 3.93 1.73
C GLU A 38 -21.04 3.60 0.86
N GLY A 39 -21.30 3.11 -0.35
CA GLY A 39 -20.25 2.69 -1.29
C GLY A 39 -19.84 1.24 -1.11
N GLY A 40 -18.83 0.83 -1.85
CA GLY A 40 -18.20 -0.48 -1.70
C GLY A 40 -17.03 -0.45 -0.73
N ILE A 41 -16.50 -1.61 -0.44
CA ILE A 41 -15.20 -1.80 0.20
C ILE A 41 -14.17 -2.19 -0.85
N GLN A 42 -12.90 -2.00 -0.53
CA GLN A 42 -11.82 -2.36 -1.46
C GLN A 42 -10.57 -2.81 -0.70
N GLY A 43 -9.76 -3.61 -1.33
CA GLY A 43 -8.48 -4.03 -0.79
C GLY A 43 -8.58 -4.62 0.61
N ARG A 44 -7.84 -4.07 1.55
CA ARG A 44 -7.86 -4.44 2.97
C ARG A 44 -8.67 -3.46 3.83
N GLN A 45 -9.54 -2.67 3.24
CA GLN A 45 -10.35 -1.69 3.96
C GLN A 45 -11.11 -2.37 5.11
N PRO A 46 -10.97 -1.89 6.36
CA PRO A 46 -11.65 -2.46 7.50
C PRO A 46 -13.15 -2.11 7.49
N ILE A 47 -13.96 -3.03 8.01
CA ILE A 47 -15.37 -2.80 8.30
C ILE A 47 -15.52 -2.59 9.80
N SER A 48 -16.13 -1.49 10.22
CA SER A 48 -16.32 -1.12 11.62
C SER A 48 -17.80 -1.10 12.01
N ILE A 49 -18.12 -1.71 13.15
CA ILE A 49 -19.49 -1.75 13.70
C ILE A 49 -19.48 -1.11 15.10
N TYR A 50 -20.25 -0.04 15.25
CA TYR A 50 -20.40 0.71 16.50
C TYR A 50 -21.67 0.28 17.24
N PHE A 51 -21.50 -0.04 18.51
CA PHE A 51 -22.59 -0.45 19.38
C PHE A 51 -22.90 0.62 20.44
N ASN A 52 -24.16 0.80 20.77
CA ASN A 52 -24.57 1.73 21.80
C ASN A 52 -24.06 1.37 23.22
N ARG A 53 -23.50 0.17 23.40
CA ARG A 53 -22.98 -0.33 24.68
C ARG A 53 -21.92 -1.40 24.50
N ALA A 54 -21.19 -1.68 25.59
CA ALA A 54 -20.19 -2.71 25.62
C ALA A 54 -20.75 -4.11 25.33
N MET A 55 -20.21 -4.77 24.31
CA MET A 55 -20.59 -6.10 23.86
C MET A 55 -19.70 -7.18 24.46
N ASP A 56 -20.19 -8.41 24.51
CA ASP A 56 -19.42 -9.58 24.87
C ASP A 56 -18.79 -10.17 23.60
N PRO A 57 -17.46 -10.04 23.41
CA PRO A 57 -16.78 -10.51 22.19
C PRO A 57 -17.06 -11.98 21.89
N LYS A 58 -17.01 -12.84 22.91
CA LYS A 58 -17.26 -14.28 22.74
C LYS A 58 -18.68 -14.57 22.25
N SER A 59 -19.67 -13.82 22.76
CA SER A 59 -21.05 -13.97 22.29
C SER A 59 -21.23 -13.46 20.87
N ILE A 60 -20.46 -12.45 20.43
CA ILE A 60 -20.46 -12.00 19.04
C ILE A 60 -19.88 -13.10 18.14
N GLU A 61 -18.70 -13.62 18.44
CA GLU A 61 -18.04 -14.67 17.65
C GLU A 61 -18.91 -15.92 17.46
N GLU A 62 -19.68 -16.30 18.49
CA GLU A 62 -20.61 -17.45 18.43
C GLU A 62 -21.84 -17.21 17.53
N HIS A 63 -22.16 -15.97 17.17
CA HIS A 63 -23.38 -15.58 16.46
C HIS A 63 -23.10 -14.76 15.20
N LEU A 64 -21.83 -14.60 14.87
CA LEU A 64 -21.35 -13.89 13.68
C LEU A 64 -21.31 -14.86 12.49
N GLU A 65 -21.85 -14.44 11.37
CA GLU A 65 -21.71 -15.12 10.09
C GLU A 65 -21.18 -14.14 9.05
N LEU A 66 -20.11 -14.52 8.39
CA LEU A 66 -19.50 -13.81 7.28
C LEU A 66 -19.73 -14.60 6.00
N THR A 67 -20.31 -13.99 4.99
CA THR A 67 -20.66 -14.64 3.72
C THR A 67 -20.12 -13.81 2.55
N PRO A 68 -19.32 -14.40 1.64
CA PRO A 68 -18.65 -15.70 1.78
C PRO A 68 -17.75 -15.79 3.00
N PRO A 69 -17.36 -16.99 3.46
CA PRO A 69 -16.45 -17.12 4.60
C PRO A 69 -15.05 -16.63 4.21
N TYR A 70 -14.55 -15.63 4.92
CA TYR A 70 -13.21 -15.07 4.76
C TYR A 70 -12.45 -15.11 6.08
N ASP A 71 -11.14 -15.18 5.98
CA ASP A 71 -10.26 -15.01 7.12
C ASP A 71 -10.16 -13.51 7.45
N VAL A 72 -10.62 -13.14 8.65
CA VAL A 72 -10.61 -11.78 9.15
C VAL A 72 -10.02 -11.72 10.55
N GLU A 73 -9.29 -10.66 10.82
CA GLU A 73 -8.90 -10.28 12.17
C GLU A 73 -9.98 -9.40 12.78
N ILE A 74 -10.47 -9.78 13.97
CA ILE A 74 -11.46 -9.00 14.70
C ILE A 74 -10.76 -8.29 15.86
N SER A 75 -10.82 -6.98 15.87
CA SER A 75 -10.31 -6.15 16.96
C SER A 75 -11.43 -5.38 17.67
N TRP A 76 -11.17 -4.99 18.91
CA TRP A 76 -12.10 -4.28 19.75
C TRP A 76 -11.45 -3.06 20.39
N ASP A 77 -12.22 -1.98 20.52
CA ASP A 77 -11.82 -0.86 21.35
C ASP A 77 -11.77 -1.23 22.86
N PRO A 78 -11.11 -0.45 23.71
CA PRO A 78 -11.05 -0.73 25.15
C PRO A 78 -12.41 -0.77 25.88
N GLU A 79 -13.42 -0.08 25.32
CA GLU A 79 -14.78 -0.06 25.87
C GLU A 79 -15.66 -1.20 25.34
N TYR A 80 -15.20 -1.97 24.36
CA TYR A 80 -15.96 -3.02 23.66
C TYR A 80 -17.24 -2.50 22.99
N LYS A 81 -17.21 -1.29 22.48
CA LYS A 81 -18.27 -0.66 21.73
C LYS A 81 -18.01 -0.55 20.25
N LEU A 82 -16.77 -0.66 19.83
CA LEU A 82 -16.35 -0.68 18.45
C LEU A 82 -15.72 -2.04 18.14
N MET A 83 -16.27 -2.71 17.14
CA MET A 83 -15.72 -3.93 16.56
C MET A 83 -15.24 -3.63 15.15
N THR A 84 -14.02 -4.00 14.83
CA THR A 84 -13.42 -3.80 13.50
C THR A 84 -13.01 -5.13 12.91
N PHE A 85 -13.44 -5.39 11.68
CA PHE A 85 -13.03 -6.52 10.84
C PHE A 85 -11.99 -6.05 9.85
N THR A 86 -10.81 -6.63 9.91
CA THR A 86 -9.76 -6.40 8.93
C THR A 86 -9.50 -7.71 8.20
N PRO A 87 -9.62 -7.78 6.87
CA PRO A 87 -9.35 -9.02 6.15
C PRO A 87 -7.86 -9.36 6.26
N VAL A 88 -7.54 -10.64 6.46
CA VAL A 88 -6.15 -11.13 6.48
C VAL A 88 -5.51 -10.92 5.10
N ASN A 89 -6.27 -11.27 4.05
CA ASN A 89 -5.97 -10.94 2.67
C ASN A 89 -6.84 -9.75 2.21
N ILE A 90 -6.88 -9.46 0.92
CA ILE A 90 -7.81 -8.45 0.39
C ILE A 90 -9.22 -9.04 0.28
N TRP A 91 -10.22 -8.17 0.35
CA TRP A 91 -11.57 -8.54 -0.02
C TRP A 91 -11.61 -8.96 -1.50
N PRO A 92 -12.32 -10.04 -1.86
CA PRO A 92 -12.34 -10.52 -3.25
C PRO A 92 -13.11 -9.56 -4.15
N SER A 93 -12.41 -9.03 -5.13
CA SER A 93 -12.93 -8.08 -6.11
C SER A 93 -14.19 -8.60 -6.82
N GLY A 94 -15.20 -7.73 -6.96
CA GLY A 94 -16.44 -8.03 -7.67
C GLY A 94 -17.45 -8.89 -6.88
N GLU A 95 -17.14 -9.30 -5.65
CA GLU A 95 -18.07 -10.01 -4.78
C GLU A 95 -18.82 -9.07 -3.83
N THR A 96 -19.70 -9.62 -3.01
CA THR A 96 -20.41 -8.88 -1.96
C THR A 96 -20.12 -9.54 -0.61
N VAL A 97 -19.52 -8.78 0.29
CA VAL A 97 -19.29 -9.21 1.67
C VAL A 97 -20.56 -8.94 2.49
N ILE A 98 -21.07 -9.97 3.15
CA ILE A 98 -22.25 -9.90 4.00
C ILE A 98 -21.85 -10.29 5.42
N ILE A 99 -22.14 -9.41 6.39
CA ILE A 99 -21.96 -9.66 7.82
C ILE A 99 -23.34 -9.78 8.46
N SER A 100 -23.60 -10.91 9.10
CA SER A 100 -24.84 -11.16 9.81
C SER A 100 -24.57 -11.42 11.30
N LEU A 101 -25.32 -10.73 12.16
CA LEU A 101 -25.33 -10.95 13.60
C LEU A 101 -26.68 -11.50 13.99
N SER A 102 -26.73 -12.78 14.36
CA SER A 102 -27.98 -13.46 14.67
C SER A 102 -28.54 -13.07 16.04
N ARG A 103 -29.81 -13.41 16.27
CA ARG A 103 -30.46 -13.21 17.57
C ARG A 103 -29.70 -13.98 18.64
N GLY A 104 -29.58 -13.38 19.82
CA GLY A 104 -28.92 -14.02 20.96
C GLY A 104 -27.53 -13.48 21.27
N VAL A 105 -26.90 -12.69 20.37
CA VAL A 105 -25.73 -11.88 20.69
C VAL A 105 -25.96 -11.06 21.96
N ARG A 106 -25.02 -11.07 22.90
CA ARG A 106 -25.20 -10.45 24.22
C ARG A 106 -24.23 -9.31 24.47
N SER A 107 -24.70 -8.31 25.19
CA SER A 107 -23.83 -7.31 25.81
C SER A 107 -23.08 -7.89 27.02
N LYS A 108 -22.06 -7.18 27.52
CA LYS A 108 -21.38 -7.53 28.80
C LYS A 108 -22.33 -7.62 29.98
N LEU A 109 -23.48 -6.94 29.93
CA LEU A 109 -24.57 -7.07 30.92
C LEU A 109 -25.50 -8.27 30.67
N ARG A 110 -25.17 -9.17 29.74
CA ARG A 110 -25.91 -10.36 29.31
C ARG A 110 -27.31 -10.06 28.74
N ILE A 111 -27.53 -8.85 28.26
CA ILE A 111 -28.78 -8.46 27.58
C ILE A 111 -28.64 -8.85 26.12
N PRO A 112 -29.54 -9.67 25.53
CA PRO A 112 -29.41 -10.14 24.16
C PRO A 112 -29.89 -9.12 23.13
N PHE A 113 -29.49 -9.26 21.87
CA PHE A 113 -30.17 -8.71 20.73
C PHE A 113 -31.53 -9.37 20.53
N TRP A 114 -32.52 -8.56 20.23
CA TRP A 114 -33.88 -9.04 19.99
C TRP A 114 -34.18 -9.25 18.51
N GLN A 115 -33.33 -8.72 17.64
CA GLN A 115 -33.45 -8.84 16.19
C GLN A 115 -32.09 -9.24 15.60
N GLU A 116 -32.17 -9.72 14.39
CA GLU A 116 -31.00 -10.00 13.55
C GLU A 116 -30.58 -8.74 12.80
N PHE A 117 -29.30 -8.57 12.57
CA PHE A 117 -28.73 -7.51 11.78
C PHE A 117 -27.92 -8.11 10.63
N THR A 118 -28.15 -7.60 9.44
CA THR A 118 -27.40 -8.00 8.24
C THR A 118 -26.97 -6.75 7.48
N PHE A 119 -25.69 -6.69 7.15
CA PHE A 119 -25.09 -5.62 6.38
C PHE A 119 -24.39 -6.23 5.18
N SER A 120 -24.32 -5.49 4.07
CA SER A 120 -23.68 -5.96 2.84
C SER A 120 -22.91 -4.84 2.17
N TRP A 121 -21.71 -5.16 1.69
CA TRP A 121 -20.86 -4.25 0.94
C TRP A 121 -20.43 -4.92 -0.36
N PRO A 122 -20.64 -4.29 -1.52
CA PRO A 122 -19.99 -4.73 -2.74
C PRO A 122 -18.49 -4.48 -2.61
N VAL A 123 -17.68 -5.43 -3.10
CA VAL A 123 -16.24 -5.24 -3.19
C VAL A 123 -15.93 -4.60 -4.54
N ASN A 124 -15.40 -3.39 -4.50
CA ASN A 124 -15.03 -2.66 -5.71
C ASN A 124 -13.87 -3.39 -6.43
N PRO A 125 -13.87 -3.41 -7.76
CA PRO A 125 -12.78 -4.01 -8.51
C PRO A 125 -11.49 -3.24 -8.29
N THR A 126 -10.37 -3.97 -8.19
CA THR A 126 -9.04 -3.38 -8.16
C THR A 126 -8.79 -2.56 -9.41
N SER A 127 -8.00 -1.52 -9.28
CA SER A 127 -7.64 -0.63 -10.37
C SER A 127 -6.12 -0.42 -10.41
N LEU A 128 -5.59 -0.18 -11.61
CA LEU A 128 -4.19 0.19 -11.79
C LEU A 128 -4.10 1.68 -12.07
N VAL A 129 -3.27 2.39 -11.29
CA VAL A 129 -2.87 3.76 -11.56
C VAL A 129 -1.57 3.76 -12.34
N TYR A 130 -1.40 4.71 -13.25
CA TYR A 130 -0.21 4.84 -14.06
C TYR A 130 -0.01 6.28 -14.56
N LEU A 131 1.19 6.58 -14.98
CA LEU A 131 1.53 7.83 -15.67
C LEU A 131 1.42 7.65 -17.19
N TRP A 132 0.79 8.63 -17.85
CA TRP A 132 0.61 8.65 -19.30
C TRP A 132 0.57 10.10 -19.81
N PRO A 133 1.10 10.41 -21.02
CA PRO A 133 1.98 9.57 -21.85
C PRO A 133 3.43 9.58 -21.31
N ALA A 134 4.23 8.57 -21.68
CA ALA A 134 5.64 8.52 -21.30
C ALA A 134 6.50 9.53 -22.09
N ASP A 135 6.05 9.92 -23.28
CA ASP A 135 6.71 10.88 -24.15
C ASP A 135 6.10 12.28 -23.98
N GLY A 136 6.34 12.96 -22.88
CA GLY A 136 5.84 14.31 -22.71
C GLY A 136 5.47 14.68 -21.28
N LYS A 137 4.38 15.45 -21.14
CA LYS A 137 3.86 15.86 -19.85
C LYS A 137 2.86 14.84 -19.35
N SER A 138 3.32 13.95 -18.52
CA SER A 138 2.51 12.85 -17.98
C SER A 138 1.46 13.35 -17.00
N ASN A 139 0.35 12.65 -16.93
CA ASN A 139 -0.67 12.82 -15.91
C ASN A 139 -1.06 11.47 -15.35
N LEU A 140 -1.73 11.45 -14.20
CA LEU A 140 -2.23 10.24 -13.57
C LEU A 140 -3.50 9.77 -14.26
N TYR A 141 -3.55 8.48 -14.54
CA TYR A 141 -4.69 7.74 -15.05
C TYR A 141 -4.95 6.53 -14.18
N LYS A 142 -6.19 6.10 -14.14
CA LYS A 142 -6.63 4.86 -13.52
C LYS A 142 -7.27 3.97 -14.60
N VAL A 143 -6.98 2.70 -14.61
CA VAL A 143 -7.61 1.71 -15.49
C VAL A 143 -8.14 0.55 -14.66
N ASN A 144 -9.34 0.07 -15.03
CA ASN A 144 -9.83 -1.21 -14.57
C ASN A 144 -9.26 -2.30 -15.51
N PRO A 145 -8.45 -3.25 -15.00
CA PRO A 145 -7.80 -4.25 -15.86
C PRO A 145 -8.77 -5.19 -16.56
N ASP A 146 -9.93 -5.48 -15.95
CA ASP A 146 -10.91 -6.42 -16.49
C ASP A 146 -11.73 -5.85 -17.65
N SER A 147 -12.12 -4.57 -17.52
CA SER A 147 -12.90 -3.89 -18.56
C SER A 147 -12.05 -3.11 -19.56
N GLY A 148 -10.81 -2.77 -19.20
CA GLY A 148 -9.95 -1.88 -19.97
C GLY A 148 -10.38 -0.41 -19.94
N GLU A 149 -11.39 -0.04 -19.15
CA GLU A 149 -11.85 1.34 -19.02
C GLU A 149 -10.83 2.18 -18.26
N SER A 150 -10.38 3.29 -18.90
CA SER A 150 -9.42 4.22 -18.32
C SER A 150 -10.09 5.55 -17.96
N GLN A 151 -9.69 6.10 -16.81
CA GLN A 151 -10.11 7.40 -16.31
C GLN A 151 -8.90 8.29 -16.05
N GLN A 152 -8.90 9.51 -16.57
CA GLN A 152 -7.90 10.52 -16.24
C GLN A 152 -8.17 11.08 -14.84
N LEU A 153 -7.19 10.99 -13.94
CA LEU A 153 -7.29 11.51 -12.57
C LEU A 153 -6.78 12.95 -12.46
N THR A 154 -5.73 13.31 -13.22
CA THR A 154 -5.14 14.65 -13.17
C THR A 154 -5.03 15.25 -14.56
N ASN A 155 -5.00 16.60 -14.62
CA ASN A 155 -4.79 17.35 -15.86
C ASN A 155 -3.97 18.61 -15.54
N HIS A 156 -2.68 18.43 -15.27
CA HIS A 156 -1.77 19.53 -14.99
C HIS A 156 -0.96 19.90 -16.24
N PRO A 157 -0.93 21.20 -16.63
CA PRO A 157 -0.18 21.61 -17.81
C PRO A 157 1.32 21.39 -17.73
N GLY A 158 1.89 21.36 -16.52
CA GLY A 158 3.30 21.04 -16.26
C GLY A 158 3.58 19.54 -16.28
N GLY A 159 2.56 18.73 -16.06
CA GLY A 159 2.64 17.28 -15.87
C GLY A 159 2.84 16.88 -14.42
N VAL A 160 2.59 15.60 -14.16
CA VAL A 160 2.93 14.90 -12.93
C VAL A 160 4.31 14.29 -13.08
N LEU A 161 5.19 14.48 -12.11
CA LEU A 161 6.56 13.98 -12.11
C LEU A 161 6.62 12.54 -11.58
N ASP A 162 5.93 12.32 -10.46
CA ASP A 162 5.90 11.06 -9.73
C ASP A 162 4.69 11.01 -8.78
N TYR A 163 4.44 9.87 -8.18
CA TYR A 163 3.36 9.69 -7.23
C TYR A 163 3.62 8.52 -6.28
N SER A 164 2.90 8.50 -5.16
CA SER A 164 2.77 7.34 -4.27
C SER A 164 1.31 7.15 -3.84
N ILE A 165 0.92 5.89 -3.69
CA ILE A 165 -0.39 5.49 -3.18
C ILE A 165 -0.26 5.29 -1.67
N THR A 166 -1.22 5.76 -0.88
CA THR A 166 -1.23 5.57 0.57
C THR A 166 -1.43 4.12 0.95
N HIS A 167 -1.00 3.73 2.14
CA HIS A 167 -1.08 2.34 2.59
C HIS A 167 -2.52 1.83 2.74
N ASP A 168 -3.45 2.71 3.11
CA ASP A 168 -4.90 2.46 3.19
C ASP A 168 -5.62 2.59 1.83
N ASN A 169 -4.86 2.98 0.78
CA ASN A 169 -5.32 3.07 -0.61
C ASN A 169 -6.49 4.04 -0.85
N ASP A 170 -6.66 5.03 -0.01
CA ASP A 170 -7.69 6.04 -0.12
C ASP A 170 -7.21 7.33 -0.82
N GLN A 171 -5.90 7.57 -0.86
CA GLN A 171 -5.30 8.77 -1.44
C GLN A 171 -4.06 8.46 -2.30
N ILE A 172 -3.77 9.37 -3.23
CA ILE A 172 -2.51 9.45 -3.94
C ILE A 172 -1.86 10.78 -3.63
N TYR A 173 -0.60 10.76 -3.17
CA TYR A 173 0.26 11.94 -3.14
C TYR A 173 1.09 11.98 -4.42
N TYR A 174 1.16 13.16 -5.05
CA TYR A 174 1.88 13.30 -6.32
C TYR A 174 2.54 14.66 -6.44
N SER A 175 3.67 14.71 -7.13
CA SER A 175 4.34 15.95 -7.44
C SER A 175 4.00 16.44 -8.84
N ILE A 176 3.82 17.74 -9.01
CA ILE A 176 3.56 18.38 -10.29
C ILE A 176 4.65 19.37 -10.63
N ALA A 177 5.05 19.38 -11.90
CA ALA A 177 5.96 20.40 -12.41
C ALA A 177 5.24 21.73 -12.57
N GLU A 178 5.82 22.78 -12.01
CA GLU A 178 5.44 24.18 -12.28
C GLU A 178 6.49 24.79 -13.22
N GLY A 179 6.16 25.90 -13.84
CA GLY A 179 7.13 26.59 -14.70
C GLY A 179 8.41 26.98 -13.96
N SER A 180 9.56 27.00 -14.65
CA SER A 180 10.85 27.49 -14.10
C SER A 180 11.55 26.60 -13.03
N GLY A 181 11.29 25.30 -13.02
CA GLY A 181 12.03 24.36 -12.15
C GLY A 181 11.53 24.35 -10.70
N THR A 182 10.27 24.69 -10.48
CA THR A 182 9.55 24.51 -9.22
C THR A 182 8.51 23.41 -9.35
N SER A 183 7.97 22.97 -8.23
CA SER A 183 6.95 21.94 -8.17
C SER A 183 5.96 22.21 -7.04
N LYS A 184 4.94 21.38 -6.96
CA LYS A 184 4.03 21.30 -5.82
C LYS A 184 3.78 19.84 -5.50
N ILE A 185 3.59 19.55 -4.23
CA ILE A 185 3.06 18.25 -3.82
C ILE A 185 1.57 18.40 -3.56
N MET A 186 0.80 17.57 -4.24
CA MET A 186 -0.65 17.52 -4.20
C MET A 186 -1.12 16.19 -3.64
N SER A 187 -2.34 16.12 -3.16
CA SER A 187 -3.05 14.86 -2.93
C SER A 187 -4.32 14.79 -3.78
N ILE A 188 -4.77 13.58 -4.06
CA ILE A 188 -6.08 13.28 -4.60
C ILE A 188 -6.72 12.19 -3.77
N ASP A 189 -7.92 12.44 -3.27
CA ASP A 189 -8.79 11.45 -2.64
C ASP A 189 -9.42 10.58 -3.72
N LEU A 190 -9.26 9.26 -3.61
CA LEU A 190 -9.65 8.33 -4.68
C LEU A 190 -11.17 8.06 -4.72
N GLN A 191 -11.89 8.38 -3.65
CA GLN A 191 -13.33 8.23 -3.59
C GLN A 191 -14.05 9.45 -4.14
N SER A 192 -13.68 10.65 -3.66
CA SER A 192 -14.31 11.92 -4.05
C SER A 192 -13.67 12.55 -5.30
N LEU A 193 -12.44 12.14 -5.65
CA LEU A 193 -11.56 12.76 -6.66
C LEU A 193 -11.20 14.22 -6.35
N GLU A 194 -11.38 14.65 -5.10
CA GLU A 194 -10.99 15.96 -4.64
C GLU A 194 -9.46 16.08 -4.56
N LYS A 195 -8.94 17.22 -5.03
CA LYS A 195 -7.49 17.49 -5.06
C LYS A 195 -7.15 18.59 -4.09
N SER A 196 -6.09 18.39 -3.32
CA SER A 196 -5.62 19.34 -2.32
C SER A 196 -4.14 19.66 -2.51
N LEU A 197 -3.77 20.92 -2.29
CA LEU A 197 -2.36 21.33 -2.21
C LEU A 197 -1.84 20.96 -0.81
N ILE A 198 -0.75 20.21 -0.77
CA ILE A 198 -0.10 19.79 0.48
C ILE A 198 1.12 20.65 0.74
N ILE A 199 2.03 20.78 -0.24
CA ILE A 199 3.26 21.56 -0.10
C ILE A 199 3.44 22.42 -1.35
N ASP A 200 3.64 23.73 -1.15
CA ASP A 200 4.02 24.66 -2.22
C ASP A 200 5.54 24.82 -2.25
N CYS A 201 6.17 24.15 -3.23
CA CYS A 201 7.61 24.19 -3.43
C CYS A 201 8.01 25.33 -4.39
N SER A 202 7.55 26.56 -4.12
CA SER A 202 7.77 27.73 -4.98
C SER A 202 9.25 28.12 -5.13
N GLU A 203 10.11 27.73 -4.18
CA GLU A 203 11.55 28.01 -4.18
C GLU A 203 12.41 26.75 -4.35
N THR A 204 11.80 25.58 -4.42
CA THR A 204 12.46 24.29 -4.52
C THR A 204 11.83 23.43 -5.60
N LEU A 205 12.52 22.39 -6.05
CA LEU A 205 11.93 21.26 -6.77
C LEU A 205 11.70 20.16 -5.73
N CYS A 206 10.43 19.81 -5.47
CA CYS A 206 10.04 18.70 -4.61
C CYS A 206 9.54 17.55 -5.46
N ALA A 207 9.96 16.34 -5.15
CA ALA A 207 9.68 15.13 -5.90
C ALA A 207 9.57 13.90 -4.97
N LEU A 208 9.09 12.78 -5.49
CA LEU A 208 9.01 11.49 -4.82
C LEU A 208 8.34 11.55 -3.43
N PRO A 209 7.10 12.09 -3.33
CA PRO A 209 6.38 12.10 -2.06
C PRO A 209 6.06 10.69 -1.61
N GLN A 210 6.35 10.37 -0.34
CA GLN A 210 6.11 9.07 0.27
C GLN A 210 5.45 9.27 1.64
N LEU A 211 4.24 8.73 1.82
CA LEU A 211 3.54 8.79 3.10
C LEU A 211 4.04 7.67 4.03
N SER A 212 4.26 8.01 5.29
CA SER A 212 4.56 7.01 6.33
C SER A 212 3.37 6.09 6.60
N ALA A 213 3.64 4.87 7.10
CA ALA A 213 2.60 3.88 7.37
C ALA A 213 1.54 4.34 8.39
N ASP A 214 1.91 5.26 9.30
CA ASP A 214 0.98 5.87 10.27
C ASP A 214 0.14 7.02 9.69
N GLY A 215 0.37 7.40 8.41
CA GLY A 215 -0.35 8.50 7.75
C GLY A 215 0.00 9.90 8.26
N GLU A 216 1.03 10.07 9.10
CA GLU A 216 1.32 11.35 9.74
C GLU A 216 2.42 12.17 9.07
N ARG A 217 3.33 11.50 8.34
CA ARG A 217 4.55 12.12 7.80
C ARG A 217 4.69 11.86 6.32
N LEU A 218 4.97 12.92 5.57
CA LEU A 218 5.26 12.85 4.15
C LEU A 218 6.75 13.12 3.93
N ALA A 219 7.52 12.10 3.53
CA ALA A 219 8.89 12.27 3.10
C ALA A 219 8.94 12.62 1.61
N TYR A 220 9.88 13.45 1.19
CA TYR A 220 10.05 13.83 -0.20
C TYR A 220 11.48 14.33 -0.49
N GLU A 221 11.89 14.26 -1.73
CA GLU A 221 13.12 14.91 -2.18
C GLU A 221 12.90 16.41 -2.37
N ALA A 222 13.90 17.20 -2.00
CA ALA A 222 13.90 18.64 -2.21
C ALA A 222 15.24 19.13 -2.72
N ILE A 223 15.23 19.89 -3.82
CA ILE A 223 16.41 20.55 -4.38
C ILE A 223 16.17 22.05 -4.39
N THR A 224 16.99 22.81 -3.66
CA THR A 224 16.91 24.28 -3.68
C THR A 224 17.48 24.82 -4.99
N ARG A 225 17.12 26.05 -5.36
CA ARG A 225 17.59 26.72 -6.57
C ARG A 225 18.99 27.31 -6.48
N GLU A 226 19.64 27.16 -5.35
CA GLU A 226 21.01 27.67 -5.18
C GLU A 226 21.97 26.93 -6.10
N PRO A 227 22.89 27.63 -6.79
CA PRO A 227 23.88 26.98 -7.63
C PRO A 227 24.74 25.99 -6.84
N GLY A 228 24.76 24.73 -7.27
CA GLY A 228 25.49 23.66 -6.60
C GLY A 228 24.75 23.00 -5.44
N ALA A 229 23.50 23.36 -5.20
CA ALA A 229 22.66 22.66 -4.21
C ALA A 229 22.49 21.18 -4.58
N LEU A 230 22.61 20.33 -3.60
CA LEU A 230 22.39 18.89 -3.72
C LEU A 230 20.96 18.53 -3.27
N PRO A 231 20.36 17.47 -3.82
CA PRO A 231 19.12 16.93 -3.31
C PRO A 231 19.23 16.53 -1.84
N GLY A 232 18.22 16.86 -1.06
CA GLY A 232 18.07 16.44 0.32
C GLY A 232 16.71 15.79 0.55
N ILE A 233 16.54 15.13 1.68
CA ILE A 233 15.27 14.54 2.10
C ILE A 233 14.62 15.44 3.16
N ARG A 234 13.37 15.80 2.92
CA ARG A 234 12.54 16.52 3.86
C ARG A 234 11.35 15.71 4.31
N ILE A 235 10.90 15.97 5.52
CA ILE A 235 9.74 15.29 6.11
C ILE A 235 8.77 16.37 6.58
N PHE A 236 7.58 16.34 6.00
CA PHE A 236 6.47 17.20 6.34
C PHE A 236 5.49 16.48 7.26
N ASN A 237 5.20 17.03 8.41
CA ASN A 237 4.18 16.51 9.32
C ASN A 237 2.80 17.05 8.90
N LEU A 238 1.89 16.15 8.56
CA LEU A 238 0.56 16.50 8.05
C LEU A 238 -0.37 17.09 9.14
N ARG A 239 -0.11 16.80 10.43
CA ARG A 239 -0.95 17.30 11.54
C ARG A 239 -0.63 18.73 11.93
N ASP A 240 0.65 19.04 12.16
CA ASP A 240 1.09 20.35 12.68
C ASP A 240 1.78 21.21 11.62
N GLN A 241 1.93 20.69 10.40
CA GLN A 241 2.56 21.34 9.25
C GLN A 241 4.03 21.73 9.49
N SER A 242 4.69 21.07 10.43
CA SER A 242 6.12 21.24 10.65
C SER A 242 6.95 20.50 9.60
N GLU A 243 8.13 21.01 9.30
CA GLU A 243 9.06 20.40 8.37
C GLU A 243 10.38 20.09 9.07
N LEU A 244 10.90 18.89 8.83
CA LEU A 244 12.23 18.44 9.25
C LEU A 244 13.08 18.21 8.00
N ASP A 245 14.24 18.84 7.93
CA ASP A 245 15.24 18.60 6.90
C ASP A 245 16.26 17.57 7.42
N LEU A 246 16.37 16.43 6.76
CA LEU A 246 17.38 15.40 7.06
C LEU A 246 18.70 15.65 6.32
N GLY A 247 18.76 16.71 5.50
CA GLY A 247 19.94 17.06 4.74
C GLY A 247 21.11 17.44 5.64
N VAL A 248 22.26 16.86 5.35
CA VAL A 248 23.55 17.31 5.87
C VAL A 248 24.21 18.17 4.81
N PRO A 249 24.81 19.31 5.14
CA PRO A 249 25.52 20.10 4.15
C PRO A 249 26.52 19.26 3.36
N ASP A 250 26.54 19.45 2.04
CA ASP A 250 27.42 18.74 1.09
C ASP A 250 27.12 17.23 0.91
N GLU A 251 25.99 16.73 1.41
CA GLU A 251 25.51 15.37 1.14
C GLU A 251 24.37 15.36 0.11
N TYR A 252 24.40 14.33 -0.75
CA TYR A 252 23.37 14.09 -1.74
C TYR A 252 22.49 12.92 -1.26
N LEU A 253 21.24 13.22 -0.90
CA LEU A 253 20.25 12.24 -0.42
C LEU A 253 19.11 12.10 -1.44
N GLU A 254 18.72 10.85 -1.73
CA GLU A 254 17.69 10.54 -2.73
C GLU A 254 16.86 9.31 -2.38
N ASN A 255 15.75 9.11 -3.10
CA ASN A 255 14.90 7.93 -3.04
C ASN A 255 14.35 7.61 -1.63
N PRO A 256 13.59 8.52 -0.98
CA PRO A 256 12.97 8.22 0.30
C PRO A 256 11.92 7.12 0.14
N LEU A 257 11.92 6.14 1.05
CA LEU A 257 10.98 5.03 1.04
C LEU A 257 10.64 4.60 2.46
N TRP A 258 9.39 4.79 2.88
CA TRP A 258 8.92 4.34 4.17
C TRP A 258 8.70 2.82 4.21
N SER A 259 9.10 2.20 5.30
CA SER A 259 8.76 0.81 5.60
C SER A 259 7.39 0.72 6.29
N PRO A 260 6.69 -0.43 6.18
CA PRO A 260 5.50 -0.71 6.98
C PRO A 260 5.74 -0.63 8.50
N ALA A 261 6.98 -0.86 8.96
CA ALA A 261 7.37 -0.75 10.37
C ALA A 261 7.81 0.66 10.82
N GLY A 262 7.61 1.69 9.99
CA GLY A 262 7.88 3.08 10.32
C GLY A 262 9.34 3.53 10.22
N TRP A 263 10.20 2.77 9.56
CA TRP A 263 11.53 3.20 9.17
C TRP A 263 11.50 3.95 7.84
N LEU A 264 12.28 5.01 7.71
CA LEU A 264 12.55 5.67 6.43
C LEU A 264 13.91 5.23 5.90
N ALA A 265 13.93 4.59 4.73
CA ALA A 265 15.15 4.36 3.97
C ALA A 265 15.35 5.49 2.98
N PHE A 266 16.59 5.90 2.75
CA PHE A 266 17.00 6.79 1.67
C PHE A 266 18.46 6.51 1.31
N TYR A 267 18.82 6.78 0.06
CA TYR A 267 20.17 6.57 -0.40
C TYR A 267 21.01 7.83 -0.24
N ASN A 268 22.22 7.70 0.29
CA ASN A 268 23.19 8.76 0.39
C ASN A 268 24.30 8.53 -0.65
N GLN A 269 24.25 9.29 -1.72
CA GLN A 269 25.22 9.17 -2.84
C GLN A 269 26.64 9.59 -2.45
N THR A 270 26.77 10.47 -1.46
CA THR A 270 28.06 10.98 -0.99
C THR A 270 28.79 9.93 -0.15
N THR A 271 28.10 9.27 0.76
CA THR A 271 28.68 8.23 1.62
C THR A 271 28.58 6.83 1.04
N LYS A 272 27.90 6.66 -0.11
CA LYS A 272 27.67 5.39 -0.80
C LYS A 272 27.00 4.35 0.08
N GLY A 273 25.71 4.55 0.33
CA GLY A 273 24.91 3.59 1.10
C GLY A 273 23.51 4.06 1.40
N TYR A 274 22.69 3.11 1.82
CA TYR A 274 21.36 3.39 2.35
C TYR A 274 21.46 3.78 3.80
N GLN A 275 20.77 4.85 4.16
CA GLN A 275 20.50 5.24 5.53
C GLN A 275 19.07 4.85 5.89
N PHE A 276 18.90 4.32 7.10
CA PHE A 276 17.62 3.96 7.66
C PHE A 276 17.43 4.79 8.93
N TRP A 277 16.37 5.56 8.98
CA TRP A 277 16.04 6.41 10.12
C TRP A 277 14.68 6.04 10.70
N ASN A 278 14.62 5.91 12.03
CA ASN A 278 13.38 5.68 12.76
C ASN A 278 13.01 6.92 13.56
N PRO A 279 11.92 7.63 13.20
CA PRO A 279 11.54 8.90 13.85
C PRO A 279 11.03 8.74 15.28
N VAL A 280 10.65 7.52 15.72
CA VAL A 280 10.08 7.31 17.05
C VAL A 280 11.15 7.37 18.13
N ASN A 281 12.32 6.82 17.86
CA ASN A 281 13.44 6.72 18.81
C ASN A 281 14.73 7.42 18.32
N ASP A 282 14.65 8.10 17.17
CA ASP A 282 15.77 8.78 16.51
C ASP A 282 16.98 7.87 16.27
N THR A 283 16.71 6.61 15.91
CA THR A 283 17.74 5.61 15.64
C THR A 283 18.08 5.61 14.14
N THR A 284 19.35 5.53 13.82
CA THR A 284 19.85 5.41 12.44
C THR A 284 20.62 4.11 12.23
N ARG A 285 20.56 3.57 11.01
CA ARG A 285 21.38 2.43 10.54
C ARG A 285 21.93 2.73 9.18
N PHE A 286 23.00 2.03 8.80
CA PHE A 286 23.68 2.26 7.53
C PHE A 286 24.00 0.93 6.85
N LEU A 287 23.62 0.82 5.57
CA LEU A 287 23.99 -0.30 4.69
C LEU A 287 24.90 0.24 3.58
N PRO A 288 26.21 -0.09 3.56
CA PRO A 288 27.06 0.26 2.42
C PRO A 288 26.50 -0.27 1.10
N ASN A 289 26.46 0.56 0.08
CA ASN A 289 25.99 0.20 -1.25
C ASN A 289 26.57 1.18 -2.28
N GLU A 290 27.30 0.70 -3.26
CA GLU A 290 27.96 1.53 -4.28
C GLU A 290 27.02 1.93 -5.43
N THR A 291 25.89 1.21 -5.60
CA THR A 291 25.03 1.36 -6.78
C THR A 291 23.89 2.33 -6.61
N GLY A 292 23.31 2.44 -5.43
CA GLY A 292 22.18 3.32 -5.14
C GLY A 292 20.92 3.01 -5.95
N GLY A 293 20.67 1.75 -6.26
CA GLY A 293 19.45 1.33 -6.96
C GLY A 293 18.20 1.50 -6.11
N TYR A 294 17.03 1.32 -6.71
CA TYR A 294 15.78 1.28 -5.94
C TYR A 294 15.75 0.06 -5.00
N GLY A 295 15.34 0.29 -3.78
CA GLY A 295 15.11 -0.76 -2.81
C GLY A 295 13.64 -1.11 -2.67
N SER A 296 13.36 -2.20 -1.97
CA SER A 296 12.01 -2.64 -1.62
C SER A 296 11.97 -3.19 -0.21
N TRP A 297 10.90 -2.87 0.52
CA TRP A 297 10.65 -3.38 1.87
C TRP A 297 9.84 -4.66 1.84
N SER A 298 10.13 -5.60 2.75
CA SER A 298 9.23 -6.71 3.05
C SER A 298 7.94 -6.20 3.70
N ALA A 299 6.87 -6.99 3.63
CA ALA A 299 5.55 -6.64 4.17
C ALA A 299 5.55 -6.32 5.68
N ASP A 300 6.44 -6.95 6.44
CA ASP A 300 6.63 -6.69 7.89
C ASP A 300 7.61 -5.54 8.18
N GLY A 301 8.26 -4.99 7.15
CA GLY A 301 9.25 -3.91 7.28
C GLY A 301 10.57 -4.31 7.94
N ARG A 302 10.83 -5.60 8.13
CA ARG A 302 12.08 -6.11 8.69
C ARG A 302 13.22 -6.16 7.68
N TYR A 303 12.90 -6.58 6.44
CA TYR A 303 13.91 -6.77 5.39
C TYR A 303 13.86 -5.64 4.37
N PHE A 304 15.05 -5.24 3.95
CA PHE A 304 15.24 -4.32 2.83
C PHE A 304 16.01 -5.02 1.72
N LEU A 305 15.44 -5.07 0.52
CA LEU A 305 16.02 -5.72 -0.64
C LEU A 305 16.50 -4.68 -1.65
N THR A 306 17.75 -4.77 -2.04
CA THR A 306 18.38 -3.87 -3.03
C THR A 306 19.34 -4.64 -3.92
N SER A 307 19.95 -3.97 -4.90
CA SER A 307 21.02 -4.56 -5.72
C SER A 307 22.37 -3.88 -5.47
N GLU A 308 23.46 -4.66 -5.50
CA GLU A 308 24.82 -4.19 -5.24
C GLU A 308 25.81 -4.76 -6.24
N ILE A 309 26.81 -3.97 -6.61
CA ILE A 309 27.97 -4.45 -7.37
C ILE A 309 28.91 -5.19 -6.44
N LEU A 310 29.21 -6.45 -6.76
CA LEU A 310 30.19 -7.24 -6.04
C LEU A 310 31.49 -7.30 -6.84
N PHE A 311 32.56 -6.81 -6.25
CA PHE A 311 33.89 -6.89 -6.84
C PHE A 311 34.55 -8.23 -6.53
N VAL A 312 34.96 -8.98 -7.54
CA VAL A 312 35.66 -10.25 -7.39
C VAL A 312 37.10 -10.06 -7.98
N GLY A 313 38.06 -9.86 -7.10
CA GLY A 313 39.43 -9.52 -7.50
C GLY A 313 39.51 -8.15 -8.19
N ASP A 314 40.20 -8.09 -9.33
CA ASP A 314 40.30 -6.86 -10.14
C ASP A 314 39.19 -6.72 -11.20
N THR A 315 38.22 -7.63 -11.20
CA THR A 315 37.12 -7.65 -12.17
C THR A 315 35.84 -7.12 -11.53
N LEU A 316 35.12 -6.27 -12.28
CA LEU A 316 33.80 -5.85 -11.89
C LEU A 316 32.84 -7.05 -11.97
N ALA A 317 32.24 -7.43 -10.86
CA ALA A 317 31.16 -8.41 -10.84
C ALA A 317 29.82 -7.80 -11.27
N PRO A 318 28.90 -8.59 -11.80
CA PRO A 318 27.54 -8.13 -12.04
C PRO A 318 26.85 -7.67 -10.74
N ARG A 319 25.73 -6.98 -10.87
CA ARG A 319 24.94 -6.58 -9.71
C ARG A 319 24.14 -7.78 -9.18
N HIS A 320 24.22 -7.98 -7.90
CA HIS A 320 23.51 -9.04 -7.17
C HIS A 320 22.46 -8.44 -6.25
N LEU A 321 21.41 -9.21 -5.99
CA LEU A 321 20.40 -8.84 -5.01
C LEU A 321 20.95 -9.06 -3.59
N GLN A 322 20.82 -8.03 -2.76
CA GLN A 322 21.24 -8.04 -1.37
C GLN A 322 20.03 -7.86 -0.47
N LEU A 323 19.79 -8.84 0.38
CA LEU A 323 18.75 -8.80 1.41
C LEU A 323 19.36 -8.36 2.74
N TYR A 324 18.98 -7.21 3.23
CA TYR A 324 19.41 -6.66 4.51
C TYR A 324 18.36 -6.89 5.59
N ASP A 325 18.74 -7.55 6.68
CA ASP A 325 17.92 -7.71 7.89
C ASP A 325 18.20 -6.53 8.83
N LEU A 326 17.20 -5.65 9.04
CA LEU A 326 17.33 -4.50 9.92
C LEU A 326 17.47 -4.86 11.39
N VAL A 327 16.98 -6.01 11.83
CA VAL A 327 17.03 -6.44 13.23
C VAL A 327 18.40 -6.99 13.56
N GLU A 328 18.90 -7.92 12.73
CA GLU A 328 20.18 -8.59 12.92
C GLU A 328 21.37 -7.80 12.34
N GLU A 329 21.10 -6.75 11.55
CA GLU A 329 22.10 -5.93 10.83
C GLU A 329 23.02 -6.79 9.94
N THR A 330 22.45 -7.78 9.27
CA THR A 330 23.16 -8.71 8.39
C THR A 330 22.68 -8.59 6.95
N THR A 331 23.58 -8.90 6.02
CA THR A 331 23.29 -8.89 4.59
C THR A 331 23.47 -10.29 4.02
N GLN A 332 22.53 -10.72 3.17
CA GLN A 332 22.58 -11.97 2.43
C GLN A 332 22.56 -11.69 0.93
N ASP A 333 23.50 -12.30 0.17
CA ASP A 333 23.48 -12.32 -1.29
C ASP A 333 22.50 -13.40 -1.77
N LEU A 334 21.47 -12.98 -2.53
CA LEU A 334 20.45 -13.87 -3.06
C LEU A 334 20.70 -14.27 -4.53
N SER A 335 21.64 -13.62 -5.21
CA SER A 335 21.99 -13.95 -6.59
C SER A 335 23.09 -14.99 -6.63
N VAL A 336 22.95 -15.99 -7.48
CA VAL A 336 23.92 -17.07 -7.63
C VAL A 336 24.57 -17.01 -8.99
N GLY A 337 25.90 -16.87 -9.03
CA GLY A 337 26.70 -16.95 -10.25
C GLY A 337 27.28 -15.62 -10.70
N ASN A 338 28.52 -15.68 -11.21
CA ASN A 338 29.34 -14.51 -11.55
C ASN A 338 28.94 -13.79 -12.84
N PHE A 339 27.96 -14.32 -13.58
CA PHE A 339 27.50 -13.78 -14.88
C PHE A 339 26.02 -13.44 -14.91
N LEU A 340 25.36 -13.37 -13.75
CA LEU A 340 23.97 -12.93 -13.66
C LEU A 340 23.93 -11.50 -13.11
N GLU A 341 23.12 -10.67 -13.73
CA GLU A 341 22.88 -9.31 -13.27
C GLU A 341 21.39 -9.18 -12.90
N ASP A 342 21.13 -8.90 -11.62
CA ASP A 342 19.80 -8.81 -11.02
C ASP A 342 19.56 -7.38 -10.50
N LEU A 343 18.42 -6.79 -10.91
CA LEU A 343 18.06 -5.40 -10.64
C LEU A 343 16.58 -5.25 -10.31
N ASN A 344 16.22 -4.05 -9.81
CA ASN A 344 14.85 -3.59 -9.60
C ASN A 344 14.01 -4.57 -8.76
N PRO A 345 14.44 -4.93 -7.56
CA PRO A 345 13.68 -5.84 -6.72
C PRO A 345 12.38 -5.20 -6.26
N SER A 346 11.32 -6.02 -6.14
CA SER A 346 10.01 -5.62 -5.62
C SER A 346 9.41 -6.78 -4.81
N PHE A 347 9.26 -6.60 -3.50
CA PHE A 347 8.60 -7.59 -2.65
C PHE A 347 7.12 -7.74 -3.00
N SER A 348 6.64 -8.97 -2.91
CA SER A 348 5.20 -9.25 -2.95
C SER A 348 4.50 -8.69 -1.70
N THR A 349 3.20 -8.50 -1.79
CA THR A 349 2.36 -8.04 -0.69
C THR A 349 2.36 -8.98 0.51
N SER A 350 2.56 -10.30 0.27
CA SER A 350 2.71 -11.30 1.34
C SER A 350 4.09 -11.29 1.98
N GLY A 351 5.11 -10.68 1.34
CA GLY A 351 6.50 -10.74 1.78
C GLY A 351 7.19 -12.10 1.58
N LEU A 352 6.51 -13.09 1.00
CA LEU A 352 7.05 -14.44 0.79
C LEU A 352 7.80 -14.61 -0.52
N ALA A 353 7.61 -13.69 -1.46
CA ALA A 353 8.27 -13.68 -2.77
C ALA A 353 8.68 -12.27 -3.15
N PHE A 354 9.54 -12.15 -4.16
CA PHE A 354 9.86 -10.88 -4.77
C PHE A 354 10.14 -11.03 -6.26
N ALA A 355 9.83 -9.98 -7.01
CA ALA A 355 10.12 -9.86 -8.43
C ALA A 355 11.43 -9.11 -8.65
N PHE A 356 12.12 -9.38 -9.74
CA PHE A 356 13.33 -8.68 -10.15
C PHE A 356 13.60 -8.84 -11.64
N SER A 357 14.45 -7.96 -12.17
CA SER A 357 14.92 -8.04 -13.57
C SER A 357 16.24 -8.79 -13.64
N ARG A 358 16.34 -9.84 -14.44
CA ARG A 358 17.55 -10.65 -14.62
C ARG A 358 18.02 -10.73 -16.06
N LYS A 359 19.32 -10.65 -16.28
CA LYS A 359 19.95 -11.07 -17.54
C LYS A 359 21.28 -11.77 -17.31
N SER A 360 21.68 -12.60 -18.28
CA SER A 360 23.03 -13.16 -18.34
C SER A 360 24.00 -12.15 -18.96
N LEU A 361 25.16 -12.02 -18.36
CA LEU A 361 26.33 -11.30 -18.91
C LEU A 361 27.33 -12.25 -19.58
N SER A 362 27.05 -13.58 -19.58
CA SER A 362 27.85 -14.57 -20.34
C SER A 362 27.77 -14.26 -21.81
N PRO A 363 28.92 -14.25 -22.54
CA PRO A 363 28.88 -14.01 -24.00
C PRO A 363 28.01 -14.95 -24.80
N GLN A 364 27.76 -16.14 -24.30
CA GLN A 364 26.92 -17.16 -24.96
C GLN A 364 25.42 -16.88 -24.78
N ASP A 365 25.04 -16.32 -23.63
CA ASP A 365 23.64 -16.19 -23.23
C ASP A 365 23.23 -14.70 -23.02
N TRP A 366 24.07 -13.79 -23.49
CA TRP A 366 23.82 -12.35 -23.36
C TRP A 366 22.58 -11.93 -24.15
N THR A 367 21.72 -11.11 -23.52
CA THR A 367 20.54 -10.52 -24.14
C THR A 367 20.55 -9.00 -23.99
N PRO A 368 19.95 -8.24 -24.95
CA PRO A 368 19.80 -6.79 -24.80
C PRO A 368 18.97 -6.41 -23.56
N GLY A 369 17.84 -7.07 -23.38
CA GLY A 369 16.90 -6.80 -22.30
C GLY A 369 17.09 -7.75 -21.09
N ARG A 370 16.51 -7.34 -19.96
CA ARG A 370 16.39 -8.16 -18.75
C ARG A 370 15.00 -8.74 -18.67
N GLN A 371 14.91 -10.01 -18.32
CA GLN A 371 13.65 -10.70 -18.14
C GLN A 371 13.12 -10.52 -16.72
N LEU A 372 11.81 -10.58 -16.57
CA LEU A 372 11.13 -10.60 -15.29
C LEU A 372 11.23 -11.99 -14.65
N TRP A 373 11.74 -12.04 -13.44
CA TRP A 373 11.84 -13.23 -12.60
C TRP A 373 11.14 -13.00 -11.26
N VAL A 374 10.67 -14.09 -10.69
CA VAL A 374 10.14 -14.14 -9.32
C VAL A 374 10.96 -15.16 -8.54
N MET A 375 11.33 -14.82 -7.31
CA MET A 375 11.99 -15.73 -6.36
C MET A 375 11.10 -15.93 -5.15
N ASP A 376 10.92 -17.18 -4.75
CA ASP A 376 10.34 -17.56 -3.46
C ASP A 376 11.42 -17.43 -2.39
N LEU A 377 11.13 -16.68 -1.33
CA LEU A 377 12.12 -16.35 -0.30
C LEU A 377 12.42 -17.54 0.63
N GLU A 378 11.45 -18.42 0.84
CA GLU A 378 11.62 -19.58 1.72
C GLU A 378 12.46 -20.66 1.06
N THR A 379 12.20 -20.97 -0.21
CA THR A 379 12.90 -22.04 -0.96
C THR A 379 14.14 -21.53 -1.68
N GLY A 380 14.23 -20.25 -1.99
CA GLY A 380 15.27 -19.64 -2.83
C GLY A 380 15.15 -20.02 -4.32
N GLU A 381 14.07 -20.67 -4.72
CA GLU A 381 13.82 -21.02 -6.12
C GLU A 381 13.37 -19.78 -6.91
N SER A 382 13.92 -19.62 -8.11
CA SER A 382 13.57 -18.50 -8.99
C SER A 382 13.02 -18.99 -10.33
N THR A 383 11.94 -18.34 -10.80
CA THR A 383 11.26 -18.67 -12.05
C THR A 383 11.18 -17.47 -12.96
N SER A 384 11.47 -17.64 -14.25
CA SER A 384 11.28 -16.61 -15.28
C SER A 384 9.81 -16.53 -15.66
N LEU A 385 9.26 -15.32 -15.68
CA LEU A 385 7.90 -15.05 -16.15
C LEU A 385 7.88 -14.50 -17.59
N THR A 386 9.04 -14.07 -18.12
CA THR A 386 9.15 -13.56 -19.50
C THR A 386 10.38 -14.12 -20.18
N ASP A 387 10.37 -14.12 -21.54
CA ASP A 387 11.45 -14.66 -22.39
C ASP A 387 11.76 -13.77 -23.61
N GLU A 388 11.28 -12.52 -23.62
CA GLU A 388 11.42 -11.58 -24.73
C GLU A 388 12.77 -10.86 -24.68
N VAL A 389 13.77 -11.45 -25.32
CA VAL A 389 15.20 -11.08 -25.21
C VAL A 389 15.52 -9.62 -25.54
N ASP A 390 14.73 -8.98 -26.42
CA ASP A 390 14.94 -7.58 -26.83
C ASP A 390 14.29 -6.57 -25.87
N TYR A 391 13.45 -7.05 -24.94
CA TYR A 391 12.72 -6.17 -24.03
C TYR A 391 13.34 -6.12 -22.64
N GLN A 392 13.39 -4.91 -22.11
CA GLN A 392 13.69 -4.64 -20.72
C GLN A 392 12.39 -4.68 -19.91
N HIS A 393 12.36 -5.43 -18.83
CA HIS A 393 11.24 -5.51 -17.88
C HIS A 393 11.62 -4.81 -16.57
N THR A 394 10.76 -3.92 -16.07
CA THR A 394 11.02 -3.09 -14.89
C THR A 394 9.72 -2.56 -14.26
N SER A 395 9.83 -1.79 -13.18
CA SER A 395 8.70 -1.13 -12.50
C SER A 395 7.61 -2.12 -12.11
N PHE A 396 7.97 -3.11 -11.33
CA PHE A 396 7.08 -4.18 -10.89
C PHE A 396 6.13 -3.70 -9.81
N ALA A 397 4.84 -3.89 -10.03
CA ALA A 397 3.77 -3.59 -9.07
C ALA A 397 2.94 -4.86 -8.85
N TRP A 398 3.05 -5.44 -7.66
CA TRP A 398 2.27 -6.61 -7.29
C TRP A 398 0.82 -6.25 -7.07
N HIS A 399 -0.08 -7.04 -7.64
CA HIS A 399 -1.48 -7.00 -7.26
C HIS A 399 -1.63 -7.39 -5.78
N PRO A 400 -2.56 -6.79 -5.03
CA PRO A 400 -2.70 -7.06 -3.60
C PRO A 400 -2.93 -8.52 -3.22
N ASP A 401 -3.51 -9.35 -4.11
CA ASP A 401 -3.67 -10.80 -3.89
C ASP A 401 -2.37 -11.61 -4.08
N GLY A 402 -1.36 -11.01 -4.72
CA GLY A 402 -0.10 -11.67 -5.03
C GLY A 402 -0.13 -12.60 -6.26
N GLU A 403 -1.28 -12.78 -6.91
CA GLU A 403 -1.44 -13.70 -8.07
C GLU A 403 -1.11 -13.02 -9.40
N GLN A 404 -1.15 -11.70 -9.46
CA GLN A 404 -0.85 -10.92 -10.64
C GLN A 404 0.18 -9.85 -10.35
N MET A 405 0.86 -9.39 -11.39
CA MET A 405 1.80 -8.28 -11.33
C MET A 405 1.70 -7.42 -12.58
N ALA A 406 1.67 -6.11 -12.39
CA ALA A 406 1.86 -5.15 -13.45
C ALA A 406 3.35 -4.84 -13.60
N TYR A 407 3.81 -4.68 -14.84
CA TYR A 407 5.18 -4.32 -15.12
C TYR A 407 5.28 -3.44 -16.37
N VAL A 408 6.35 -2.69 -16.46
CA VAL A 408 6.70 -1.92 -17.65
C VAL A 408 7.69 -2.70 -18.48
N ARG A 409 7.45 -2.79 -19.79
CA ARG A 409 8.46 -3.23 -20.73
C ARG A 409 8.75 -2.18 -21.81
N TYR A 410 9.95 -2.14 -22.28
CA TYR A 410 10.34 -1.32 -23.43
C TYR A 410 11.43 -2.02 -24.24
N ASN A 411 11.42 -1.77 -25.55
CA ASN A 411 12.31 -2.43 -26.49
C ASN A 411 13.69 -1.81 -26.44
N GLN A 412 14.71 -2.60 -26.01
CA GLN A 412 16.11 -2.15 -25.96
C GLN A 412 16.76 -2.05 -27.34
N ALA A 413 16.25 -2.82 -28.31
CA ALA A 413 16.75 -2.78 -29.69
C ALA A 413 16.10 -1.63 -30.50
N MET A 414 14.93 -1.14 -30.08
CA MET A 414 14.15 -0.09 -30.75
C MET A 414 13.64 0.95 -29.76
N LEU A 415 14.53 1.80 -29.25
CA LEU A 415 14.21 2.83 -28.23
C LEU A 415 13.18 3.88 -28.67
N SER A 416 12.79 3.90 -29.94
CA SER A 416 11.71 4.74 -30.45
C SER A 416 10.31 4.15 -30.21
N GLU A 417 10.22 2.89 -29.83
CA GLU A 417 8.95 2.29 -29.42
C GLU A 417 8.56 2.81 -28.03
N ALA A 418 7.28 3.12 -27.88
CA ALA A 418 6.77 3.58 -26.60
C ALA A 418 6.80 2.44 -25.57
N PRO A 419 7.06 2.75 -24.28
CA PRO A 419 6.97 1.75 -23.23
C PRO A 419 5.51 1.24 -23.10
N GLU A 420 5.37 0.04 -22.62
CA GLU A 420 4.08 -0.61 -22.44
C GLU A 420 3.92 -1.11 -21.00
N ILE A 421 2.69 -1.03 -20.47
CA ILE A 421 2.33 -1.69 -19.22
C ILE A 421 1.64 -3.01 -19.55
N TRP A 422 2.14 -4.07 -18.95
CA TRP A 422 1.64 -5.43 -19.06
C TRP A 422 1.20 -5.96 -17.71
N LEU A 423 0.26 -6.89 -17.73
CA LEU A 423 -0.09 -7.73 -16.58
C LEU A 423 0.41 -9.13 -16.83
N VAL A 424 0.91 -9.80 -15.81
CA VAL A 424 1.30 -11.20 -15.84
C VAL A 424 0.71 -11.93 -14.64
N ASN A 425 0.18 -13.12 -14.87
CA ASN A 425 -0.14 -14.05 -13.78
C ASN A 425 1.15 -14.70 -13.29
N THR A 426 1.44 -14.57 -12.00
CA THR A 426 2.71 -14.98 -11.39
C THR A 426 2.90 -16.50 -11.31
N THR A 427 1.82 -17.28 -11.46
CA THR A 427 1.84 -18.76 -11.45
C THR A 427 1.89 -19.33 -12.85
N SER A 428 1.01 -18.86 -13.77
CA SER A 428 0.93 -19.42 -15.13
C SER A 428 1.91 -18.77 -16.11
N GLY A 429 2.39 -17.56 -15.84
CA GLY A 429 3.18 -16.76 -16.77
C GLY A 429 2.37 -16.16 -17.93
N GLU A 430 1.03 -16.34 -17.95
CA GLU A 430 0.19 -15.71 -18.95
C GLU A 430 0.22 -14.19 -18.81
N ALA A 431 0.53 -13.49 -19.90
CA ALA A 431 0.69 -12.04 -19.90
C ALA A 431 -0.26 -11.36 -20.90
N LEU A 432 -0.76 -10.18 -20.49
CA LEU A 432 -1.66 -9.34 -21.26
C LEU A 432 -1.16 -7.91 -21.31
N ARG A 433 -1.10 -7.31 -22.51
CA ARG A 433 -0.79 -5.89 -22.67
C ARG A 433 -2.00 -5.04 -22.27
N LEU A 434 -1.80 -4.14 -21.29
CA LEU A 434 -2.86 -3.28 -20.77
C LEU A 434 -2.80 -1.87 -21.37
N ILE A 435 -1.62 -1.20 -21.36
CA ILE A 435 -1.47 0.19 -21.75
C ILE A 435 -0.26 0.34 -22.68
N ILE A 436 -0.42 1.16 -23.73
CA ILE A 436 0.68 1.62 -24.59
C ILE A 436 1.06 3.05 -24.17
N ASN A 437 2.34 3.35 -24.17
CA ASN A 437 2.91 4.65 -23.79
C ASN A 437 2.65 5.03 -22.32
N GLY A 438 2.49 4.05 -21.46
CA GLY A 438 2.31 4.22 -20.02
C GLY A 438 3.52 3.70 -19.22
N PHE A 439 3.70 4.21 -18.02
CA PHE A 439 4.79 3.82 -17.10
C PHE A 439 4.40 4.01 -15.63
N ALA A 440 5.28 3.57 -14.73
CA ALA A 440 5.10 3.65 -13.28
C ALA A 440 3.71 3.12 -12.82
N PRO A 441 3.40 1.83 -13.04
CA PRO A 441 2.15 1.26 -12.56
C PRO A 441 2.12 1.13 -11.04
N GLY A 442 0.94 1.31 -10.44
CA GLY A 442 0.68 1.07 -9.01
C GLY A 442 -0.76 0.60 -8.81
N TRP A 443 -0.98 -0.36 -7.93
CA TRP A 443 -2.32 -0.89 -7.67
C TRP A 443 -3.07 -0.08 -6.60
N ILE A 444 -4.34 0.14 -6.87
CA ILE A 444 -5.36 0.53 -5.89
C ILE A 444 -6.23 -0.70 -5.68
N PRO A 445 -6.13 -1.33 -4.53
CA PRO A 445 -6.94 -2.49 -4.18
C PRO A 445 -8.41 -2.17 -4.11
#